data_62d58223fe42dc845c825ae1d712ef8f
#
_entry.id   62d58223fe42dc845c825ae1d712ef8f
#
_cell.length_a   1.000
_cell.length_b   1.000
_cell.length_c   1.000
_cell.angle_alpha   90.00
_cell.angle_beta   90.00
_cell.angle_gamma   90.00
#
_symmetry.space_group_name_H-M   'P 1'
#
loop_
_entity.id
_entity.type
_entity.pdbx_description
1 polymer ?
#
loop_
_entity_poly.entity_id
_entity_poly.type
_entity_poly.pdbx_seq_one_letter_code
_entity_poly.pdbx_strand_id
1 'polypeptide(L)'
;MCHICLSFLCNRVLYCSAGCLLDKNCVAMDQDMVNMFAIAAGTLAIPLLLFMASFMLWPSSLIKVYYWYWRRTLGLQVRYADCGGYRFCYSYRGKPGLRPSVLMLHDFSAHKDTWLPMVKYLPKHLHLLCVDMPGHEGTTRTNTDDYSIQGQVQRIRQFVEAIRLNRKPFHLVGTSMGGTVAGVYAAHHSSDLCGLTLVCPAGLKNQIASQFDSQMHEVERSQYTLNIPLIPSTPEEMEEMLKLCSHVRFRVPQQILQGLVDVRIPHNDFYHEVFMEIMSEKSKYALHEHIQQITTPLQVIWGKQDQVVDVSGAAVLTEALAGCRVDLLENCGHSVVMERPRQTAKLILDFIISQQSTESASTKKKS
;
A
#
# COMPACT_ATOMS: atom_id res chain seq x y z
N MET A 1 -30.03 27.12 9.78
CA MET A 1 -29.26 28.38 9.64
C MET A 1 -29.13 28.84 8.17
N CYS A 2 -30.10 28.53 7.31
CA CYS A 2 -30.05 28.89 5.87
C CYS A 2 -31.12 29.83 5.41
N HIS A 3 -32.03 30.30 6.30
CA HIS A 3 -33.13 31.21 5.97
C HIS A 3 -32.86 32.68 6.31
N ILE A 4 -31.76 33.00 6.95
CA ILE A 4 -31.46 34.38 7.41
C ILE A 4 -30.58 35.14 6.42
N CYS A 5 -29.81 34.49 5.56
CA CYS A 5 -28.93 35.16 4.60
C CYS A 5 -29.61 35.63 3.31
N LEU A 6 -30.73 35.05 2.89
CA LEU A 6 -31.44 35.49 1.68
C LEU A 6 -32.32 36.73 1.91
N SER A 7 -32.75 37.00 3.16
CA SER A 7 -33.61 38.16 3.47
C SER A 7 -32.82 39.48 3.53
N PHE A 8 -31.50 39.44 3.72
CA PHE A 8 -30.71 40.67 3.81
C PHE A 8 -30.28 41.27 2.46
N LEU A 9 -30.30 40.48 1.41
CA LEU A 9 -29.97 40.95 0.04
C LEU A 9 -31.18 41.53 -0.73
N CYS A 10 -32.38 41.15 -0.37
CA CYS A 10 -33.60 41.60 -1.08
C CYS A 10 -34.19 42.92 -0.54
N ASN A 11 -33.86 43.32 0.69
CA ASN A 11 -34.44 44.51 1.34
C ASN A 11 -33.65 45.82 1.17
N ARG A 12 -32.51 45.81 0.43
CA ARG A 12 -31.75 47.04 0.13
C ARG A 12 -31.99 47.63 -1.27
N VAL A 13 -32.79 46.97 -2.10
CA VAL A 13 -33.06 47.44 -3.47
C VAL A 13 -34.38 48.27 -3.54
N LEU A 14 -35.21 48.33 -2.49
CA LEU A 14 -36.54 48.97 -2.53
C LEU A 14 -36.66 50.26 -1.68
N TYR A 15 -35.59 50.83 -1.15
CA TYR A 15 -35.66 52.14 -0.42
C TYR A 15 -34.71 53.17 -0.99
N CYS A 16 -34.85 53.46 -2.30
CA CYS A 16 -34.20 54.61 -2.90
C CYS A 16 -35.15 55.37 -3.84
N SER A 17 -36.32 55.78 -3.31
CA SER A 17 -37.16 56.78 -3.97
C SER A 17 -37.83 57.66 -2.92
N ALA A 18 -37.04 58.54 -2.29
CA ALA A 18 -37.48 59.86 -1.78
C ALA A 18 -36.25 60.56 -1.18
N GLY A 19 -35.68 61.51 -1.92
CA GLY A 19 -35.03 62.67 -1.37
C GLY A 19 -33.68 62.48 -0.65
N CYS A 20 -32.60 62.42 -1.42
CA CYS A 20 -31.35 63.03 -1.00
C CYS A 20 -30.54 63.43 -2.23
N LEU A 21 -30.49 64.66 -2.56
CA LEU A 21 -29.43 65.31 -3.30
C LEU A 21 -28.18 65.29 -2.43
N LEU A 22 -27.09 64.69 -2.97
CA LEU A 22 -25.71 64.69 -2.48
C LEU A 22 -25.21 63.25 -2.24
N ASP A 23 -24.87 62.55 -3.27
CA ASP A 23 -23.50 62.07 -3.51
C ASP A 23 -23.46 61.26 -4.84
N LYS A 24 -22.81 61.85 -5.86
CA LYS A 24 -22.67 61.25 -7.20
C LYS A 24 -21.56 60.19 -7.26
N ASN A 25 -21.44 59.37 -6.25
CA ASN A 25 -20.48 58.24 -6.27
C ASN A 25 -21.07 56.91 -5.81
N CYS A 26 -22.38 56.72 -6.02
CA CYS A 26 -22.90 55.35 -6.02
C CYS A 26 -22.52 54.73 -7.39
N VAL A 27 -21.39 54.06 -7.46
CA VAL A 27 -21.02 53.24 -8.61
C VAL A 27 -22.11 52.15 -8.72
N ALA A 28 -23.09 52.37 -9.59
CA ALA A 28 -23.99 51.32 -10.01
C ALA A 28 -23.09 50.28 -10.67
N MET A 29 -22.91 49.13 -10.00
CA MET A 29 -22.13 48.03 -10.55
C MET A 29 -22.79 47.63 -11.85
N ASP A 30 -22.09 47.78 -12.96
CA ASP A 30 -22.57 47.41 -14.31
C ASP A 30 -23.08 45.97 -14.29
N GLN A 31 -24.24 45.74 -14.91
CA GLN A 31 -24.89 44.44 -14.96
C GLN A 31 -23.92 43.36 -15.53
N ASP A 32 -23.04 43.79 -16.43
CA ASP A 32 -22.02 42.89 -17.00
C ASP A 32 -20.96 42.52 -15.94
N MET A 33 -20.57 43.43 -15.04
CA MET A 33 -19.70 43.09 -13.91
C MET A 33 -20.38 42.15 -12.93
N VAL A 34 -21.66 42.33 -12.61
CA VAL A 34 -22.42 41.42 -11.73
C VAL A 34 -22.47 40.03 -12.36
N ASN A 35 -22.76 39.95 -13.64
CA ASN A 35 -22.80 38.69 -14.39
C ASN A 35 -21.41 38.02 -14.43
N MET A 36 -20.36 38.78 -14.65
CA MET A 36 -18.98 38.27 -14.63
C MET A 36 -18.61 37.72 -13.25
N PHE A 37 -18.93 38.41 -12.17
CA PHE A 37 -18.69 37.91 -10.81
C PHE A 37 -19.55 36.68 -10.50
N ALA A 38 -20.78 36.63 -10.95
CA ALA A 38 -21.67 35.48 -10.78
C ALA A 38 -21.13 34.23 -11.53
N ILE A 39 -20.66 34.43 -12.77
CA ILE A 39 -20.03 33.35 -13.56
C ILE A 39 -18.73 32.92 -12.90
N ALA A 40 -17.86 33.84 -12.49
CA ALA A 40 -16.61 33.53 -11.82
C ALA A 40 -16.85 32.81 -10.48
N ALA A 41 -17.80 33.27 -9.67
CA ALA A 41 -18.18 32.62 -8.42
C ALA A 41 -18.77 31.23 -8.66
N GLY A 42 -19.62 31.06 -9.68
CA GLY A 42 -20.22 29.78 -10.06
C GLY A 42 -19.18 28.77 -10.57
N THR A 43 -18.20 29.22 -11.37
CA THR A 43 -17.11 28.35 -11.86
C THR A 43 -16.22 27.83 -10.76
N LEU A 44 -16.09 28.54 -9.63
CA LEU A 44 -15.36 28.09 -8.45
C LEU A 44 -16.25 27.32 -7.47
N ALA A 45 -17.49 27.78 -7.24
CA ALA A 45 -18.40 27.18 -6.26
C ALA A 45 -18.91 25.80 -6.70
N ILE A 46 -19.25 25.62 -7.98
CA ILE A 46 -19.80 24.35 -8.48
C ILE A 46 -18.80 23.18 -8.30
N PRO A 47 -17.55 23.27 -8.74
CA PRO A 47 -16.56 22.20 -8.51
C PRO A 47 -16.32 21.93 -7.02
N LEU A 48 -16.31 22.98 -6.19
CA LEU A 48 -16.16 22.82 -4.74
C LEU A 48 -17.35 22.08 -4.12
N LEU A 49 -18.58 22.43 -4.50
CA LEU A 49 -19.79 21.76 -4.02
C LEU A 49 -19.85 20.32 -4.51
N LEU A 50 -19.46 20.05 -5.75
CA LEU A 50 -19.37 18.70 -6.29
C LEU A 50 -18.32 17.87 -5.56
N PHE A 51 -17.17 18.45 -5.25
CA PHE A 51 -16.14 17.80 -4.44
C PHE A 51 -16.65 17.49 -3.03
N MET A 52 -17.28 18.47 -2.37
CA MET A 52 -17.86 18.27 -1.04
C MET A 52 -18.96 17.21 -1.04
N ALA A 53 -19.84 17.22 -2.02
CA ALA A 53 -20.86 16.19 -2.18
C ALA A 53 -20.25 14.81 -2.43
N SER A 54 -19.23 14.71 -3.30
CA SER A 54 -18.52 13.45 -3.54
C SER A 54 -17.80 12.96 -2.29
N PHE A 55 -17.17 13.86 -1.54
CA PHE A 55 -16.50 13.54 -0.27
C PHE A 55 -17.47 12.99 0.79
N MET A 56 -18.70 13.55 0.83
CA MET A 56 -19.70 13.13 1.81
C MET A 56 -20.46 11.88 1.38
N LEU A 57 -20.77 11.72 0.09
CA LEU A 57 -21.68 10.68 -0.41
C LEU A 57 -20.93 9.46 -1.00
N TRP A 58 -19.73 9.65 -1.55
CA TRP A 58 -18.95 8.59 -2.21
C TRP A 58 -17.46 8.67 -1.86
N PRO A 59 -17.08 8.52 -0.58
CA PRO A 59 -15.69 8.65 -0.15
C PRO A 59 -14.76 7.63 -0.82
N SER A 60 -15.24 6.42 -1.12
CA SER A 60 -14.48 5.39 -1.85
C SER A 60 -14.03 5.82 -3.25
N SER A 61 -14.82 6.67 -3.94
CA SER A 61 -14.45 7.21 -5.24
C SER A 61 -13.23 8.12 -5.16
N LEU A 62 -13.12 8.91 -4.10
CA LEU A 62 -11.96 9.78 -3.86
C LEU A 62 -10.69 8.96 -3.58
N ILE A 63 -10.80 7.84 -2.85
CA ILE A 63 -9.70 6.90 -2.64
C ILE A 63 -9.21 6.33 -3.98
N LYS A 64 -10.14 5.91 -4.86
CA LYS A 64 -9.80 5.41 -6.21
C LYS A 64 -9.14 6.49 -7.08
N VAL A 65 -9.66 7.73 -7.04
CA VAL A 65 -9.08 8.89 -7.76
C VAL A 65 -7.69 9.21 -7.21
N TYR A 66 -7.48 9.18 -5.89
CA TYR A 66 -6.19 9.36 -5.25
C TYR A 66 -5.14 8.37 -5.78
N TYR A 67 -5.44 7.05 -5.79
CA TYR A 67 -4.52 6.05 -6.34
C TYR A 67 -4.28 6.22 -7.84
N TRP A 68 -5.34 6.51 -8.62
CA TRP A 68 -5.21 6.80 -10.06
C TRP A 68 -4.28 7.99 -10.32
N TYR A 69 -4.48 9.10 -9.60
CA TYR A 69 -3.64 10.29 -9.72
C TYR A 69 -2.17 9.99 -9.41
N TRP A 70 -1.89 9.33 -8.29
CA TRP A 70 -0.52 9.01 -7.93
C TRP A 70 0.14 8.03 -8.88
N ARG A 71 -0.54 6.98 -9.33
CA ARG A 71 0.01 6.10 -10.37
C ARG A 71 0.40 6.90 -11.61
N ARG A 72 -0.48 7.79 -12.07
CA ARG A 72 -0.24 8.62 -13.26
C ARG A 72 0.98 9.54 -13.09
N THR A 73 1.07 10.26 -11.99
CA THR A 73 2.17 11.19 -11.69
C THR A 73 3.51 10.49 -11.50
N LEU A 74 3.51 9.27 -10.97
CA LEU A 74 4.70 8.45 -10.78
C LEU A 74 5.09 7.66 -12.04
N GLY A 75 4.34 7.77 -13.13
CA GLY A 75 4.61 7.10 -14.40
C GLY A 75 4.32 5.61 -14.39
N LEU A 76 3.54 5.12 -13.42
CA LEU A 76 3.10 3.73 -13.34
C LEU A 76 1.94 3.47 -14.31
N GLN A 77 2.03 2.37 -15.03
CA GLN A 77 0.99 1.86 -15.92
C GLN A 77 0.45 0.55 -15.39
N VAL A 78 -0.88 0.41 -15.36
CA VAL A 78 -1.54 -0.84 -14.97
C VAL A 78 -1.59 -1.77 -16.19
N ARG A 79 -1.25 -3.03 -15.98
CA ARG A 79 -1.33 -4.09 -16.99
C ARG A 79 -1.84 -5.38 -16.38
N TYR A 80 -2.16 -6.30 -17.27
CA TYR A 80 -2.61 -7.64 -16.93
C TYR A 80 -1.71 -8.67 -17.61
N ALA A 81 -1.43 -9.76 -16.91
CA ALA A 81 -0.72 -10.91 -17.44
C ALA A 81 -1.60 -12.15 -17.31
N ASP A 82 -1.87 -12.83 -18.41
CA ASP A 82 -2.66 -14.07 -18.44
C ASP A 82 -1.71 -15.28 -18.32
N CYS A 83 -2.01 -16.15 -17.36
CA CYS A 83 -1.24 -17.34 -17.04
C CYS A 83 -2.17 -18.57 -17.06
N GLY A 84 -2.48 -19.07 -18.25
CA GLY A 84 -3.30 -20.27 -18.38
C GLY A 84 -4.72 -20.12 -17.81
N GLY A 85 -5.37 -18.98 -18.04
CA GLY A 85 -6.71 -18.67 -17.53
C GLY A 85 -6.72 -17.92 -16.18
N TYR A 86 -5.56 -17.79 -15.54
CA TYR A 86 -5.41 -16.97 -14.33
C TYR A 86 -4.79 -15.62 -14.71
N ARG A 87 -5.43 -14.52 -14.34
CA ARG A 87 -5.07 -13.18 -14.77
C ARG A 87 -4.52 -12.37 -13.61
N PHE A 88 -3.26 -11.93 -13.70
CA PHE A 88 -2.64 -11.04 -12.73
C PHE A 88 -2.78 -9.57 -13.14
N CYS A 89 -3.13 -8.72 -12.18
CA CYS A 89 -3.07 -7.27 -12.31
C CYS A 89 -1.78 -6.75 -11.69
N TYR A 90 -1.06 -5.88 -12.41
CA TYR A 90 0.15 -5.28 -11.89
C TYR A 90 0.37 -3.86 -12.43
N SER A 91 1.05 -3.04 -11.65
CA SER A 91 1.55 -1.74 -12.08
C SER A 91 3.04 -1.84 -12.40
N TYR A 92 3.49 -1.20 -13.48
CA TYR A 92 4.91 -1.17 -13.80
C TYR A 92 5.34 0.18 -14.33
N ARG A 93 6.65 0.48 -14.21
CA ARG A 93 7.32 1.60 -14.87
C ARG A 93 8.76 1.25 -15.21
N GLY A 94 9.40 2.06 -16.06
CA GLY A 94 10.77 1.84 -16.53
C GLY A 94 10.86 0.72 -17.55
N LYS A 95 12.10 0.37 -17.91
CA LYS A 95 12.41 -0.74 -18.82
C LYS A 95 13.55 -1.55 -18.23
N PRO A 96 13.59 -2.89 -18.47
CA PRO A 96 14.74 -3.70 -18.13
C PRO A 96 16.03 -3.08 -18.68
N GLY A 97 17.06 -3.00 -17.86
CA GLY A 97 18.33 -2.35 -18.22
C GLY A 97 19.53 -3.00 -17.54
N LEU A 98 20.54 -2.18 -17.23
CA LEU A 98 21.75 -2.62 -16.52
C LEU A 98 21.46 -2.93 -15.03
N ARG A 99 20.53 -2.18 -14.41
CA ARG A 99 20.09 -2.47 -13.05
C ARG A 99 19.07 -3.60 -13.07
N PRO A 100 19.01 -4.43 -12.03
CA PRO A 100 18.01 -5.49 -11.93
C PRO A 100 16.61 -4.88 -11.91
N SER A 101 15.64 -5.61 -12.46
CA SER A 101 14.23 -5.31 -12.28
C SER A 101 13.87 -5.55 -10.82
N VAL A 102 12.88 -4.80 -10.31
CA VAL A 102 12.40 -4.94 -8.93
C VAL A 102 10.95 -5.37 -8.95
N LEU A 103 10.66 -6.53 -8.36
CA LEU A 103 9.29 -7.01 -8.14
C LEU A 103 8.90 -6.80 -6.68
N MET A 104 7.72 -6.21 -6.45
CA MET A 104 7.21 -5.88 -5.13
C MET A 104 5.91 -6.62 -4.82
N LEU A 105 5.88 -7.35 -3.70
CA LEU A 105 4.76 -8.13 -3.18
C LEU A 105 4.20 -7.43 -1.94
N HIS A 106 2.92 -7.06 -1.99
CA HIS A 106 2.25 -6.33 -0.91
C HIS A 106 1.85 -7.25 0.27
N ASP A 107 1.45 -6.65 1.36
CA ASP A 107 1.01 -7.27 2.60
C ASP A 107 -0.42 -7.85 2.51
N PHE A 108 -0.83 -8.55 3.56
CA PHE A 108 -2.18 -9.09 3.69
C PHE A 108 -3.24 -8.00 3.56
N SER A 109 -4.34 -8.31 2.86
CA SER A 109 -5.50 -7.44 2.63
C SER A 109 -5.19 -6.05 2.03
N ALA A 110 -4.03 -5.92 1.39
CA ALA A 110 -3.60 -4.71 0.67
C ALA A 110 -3.66 -4.91 -0.86
N HIS A 111 -2.97 -4.06 -1.60
CA HIS A 111 -2.91 -4.10 -3.07
C HIS A 111 -1.64 -3.42 -3.60
N LYS A 112 -1.35 -3.56 -4.90
CA LYS A 112 -0.15 -3.02 -5.57
C LYS A 112 0.13 -1.54 -5.32
N ASP A 113 -0.91 -0.74 -5.04
CA ASP A 113 -0.76 0.71 -4.84
C ASP A 113 -0.28 1.09 -3.42
N THR A 114 -0.20 0.14 -2.50
CA THR A 114 0.43 0.32 -1.17
C THR A 114 1.88 0.81 -1.30
N TRP A 115 2.54 0.48 -2.41
CA TRP A 115 3.92 0.87 -2.68
C TRP A 115 4.10 2.32 -3.16
N LEU A 116 3.02 3.03 -3.55
CA LEU A 116 3.10 4.38 -4.14
C LEU A 116 3.86 5.41 -3.29
N PRO A 117 3.69 5.47 -1.97
CA PRO A 117 4.44 6.41 -1.12
C PRO A 117 5.95 6.22 -1.26
N MET A 118 6.42 4.97 -1.32
CA MET A 118 7.84 4.63 -1.47
C MET A 118 8.32 4.81 -2.92
N VAL A 119 7.53 4.41 -3.90
CA VAL A 119 7.86 4.52 -5.34
C VAL A 119 8.17 5.96 -5.75
N LYS A 120 7.61 6.96 -5.07
CA LYS A 120 7.91 8.38 -5.24
C LYS A 120 9.40 8.70 -5.10
N TYR A 121 10.11 7.95 -4.26
CA TYR A 121 11.52 8.18 -3.93
C TYR A 121 12.50 7.27 -4.69
N LEU A 122 11.99 6.34 -5.50
CA LEU A 122 12.80 5.50 -6.36
C LEU A 122 13.07 6.16 -7.71
N PRO A 123 14.24 5.94 -8.36
CA PRO A 123 14.56 6.50 -9.67
C PRO A 123 13.49 6.16 -10.72
N LYS A 124 13.06 7.15 -11.50
CA LYS A 124 11.99 6.97 -12.51
C LYS A 124 12.32 5.94 -13.60
N HIS A 125 13.61 5.79 -13.90
CA HIS A 125 14.10 4.83 -14.91
C HIS A 125 14.25 3.40 -14.38
N LEU A 126 14.12 3.18 -13.07
CA LEU A 126 14.17 1.83 -12.49
C LEU A 126 13.00 1.01 -13.01
N HIS A 127 13.29 -0.19 -13.56
CA HIS A 127 12.25 -1.13 -13.96
C HIS A 127 11.63 -1.75 -12.69
N LEU A 128 10.41 -1.32 -12.41
CA LEU A 128 9.68 -1.62 -11.19
C LEU A 128 8.33 -2.24 -11.53
N LEU A 129 7.98 -3.31 -10.83
CA LEU A 129 6.72 -4.01 -10.92
C LEU A 129 6.11 -4.14 -9.52
N CYS A 130 4.85 -3.75 -9.37
CA CYS A 130 4.05 -3.96 -8.17
C CYS A 130 2.86 -4.82 -8.58
N VAL A 131 2.73 -6.02 -8.08
CA VAL A 131 1.67 -6.98 -8.45
C VAL A 131 0.59 -7.01 -7.37
N ASP A 132 -0.67 -7.11 -7.76
CA ASP A 132 -1.73 -7.54 -6.84
C ASP A 132 -1.57 -9.05 -6.59
N MET A 133 -1.37 -9.40 -5.32
CA MET A 133 -1.18 -10.80 -4.89
C MET A 133 -2.36 -11.68 -5.32
N PRO A 134 -2.21 -13.00 -5.40
CA PRO A 134 -3.28 -13.91 -5.79
C PRO A 134 -4.61 -13.60 -5.08
N GLY A 135 -5.69 -13.46 -5.85
CA GLY A 135 -7.03 -13.15 -5.36
C GLY A 135 -7.28 -11.71 -4.90
N HIS A 136 -6.22 -10.87 -4.77
CA HIS A 136 -6.35 -9.48 -4.32
C HIS A 136 -6.67 -8.55 -5.50
N GLU A 137 -7.53 -7.56 -5.22
CA GLU A 137 -7.89 -6.44 -6.12
C GLU A 137 -8.17 -6.88 -7.58
N GLY A 138 -7.30 -6.51 -8.51
CA GLY A 138 -7.46 -6.77 -9.95
C GLY A 138 -6.94 -8.14 -10.41
N THR A 139 -6.32 -8.93 -9.54
CA THR A 139 -5.86 -10.30 -9.82
C THR A 139 -7.01 -11.29 -9.65
N THR A 140 -7.06 -12.30 -10.51
CA THR A 140 -8.11 -13.35 -10.48
C THR A 140 -8.26 -13.94 -9.08
N ARG A 141 -9.50 -14.13 -8.69
CA ARG A 141 -9.93 -14.83 -7.49
C ARG A 141 -10.79 -16.01 -7.90
N THR A 142 -10.47 -17.20 -7.40
CA THR A 142 -11.28 -18.40 -7.62
C THR A 142 -11.47 -19.13 -6.29
N ASN A 143 -12.58 -19.83 -6.13
CA ASN A 143 -12.87 -20.61 -4.93
C ASN A 143 -12.09 -21.94 -4.89
N THR A 144 -11.32 -22.25 -5.93
CA THR A 144 -10.53 -23.48 -6.05
C THR A 144 -9.03 -23.25 -5.94
N ASP A 145 -8.60 -21.98 -5.77
CA ASP A 145 -7.19 -21.66 -5.59
C ASP A 145 -6.70 -22.04 -4.19
N ASP A 146 -5.43 -22.40 -4.12
CA ASP A 146 -4.69 -22.54 -2.88
C ASP A 146 -4.10 -21.18 -2.48
N TYR A 147 -4.68 -20.54 -1.47
CA TYR A 147 -4.20 -19.28 -0.91
C TYR A 147 -3.23 -19.47 0.26
N SER A 148 -2.79 -20.67 0.56
CA SER A 148 -1.66 -20.92 1.46
C SER A 148 -0.41 -20.19 0.97
N ILE A 149 0.59 -20.02 1.82
CA ILE A 149 1.86 -19.40 1.42
C ILE A 149 2.47 -20.14 0.22
N GLN A 150 2.43 -21.47 0.22
CA GLN A 150 2.97 -22.27 -0.88
C GLN A 150 2.20 -22.07 -2.19
N GLY A 151 0.87 -22.03 -2.14
CA GLY A 151 0.03 -21.76 -3.31
C GLY A 151 0.29 -20.35 -3.88
N GLN A 152 0.41 -19.35 -3.01
CA GLN A 152 0.77 -17.99 -3.44
C GLN A 152 2.16 -17.93 -4.09
N VAL A 153 3.17 -18.65 -3.56
CA VAL A 153 4.51 -18.77 -4.18
C VAL A 153 4.41 -19.33 -5.59
N GLN A 154 3.64 -20.41 -5.77
CA GLN A 154 3.43 -21.04 -7.09
C GLN A 154 2.76 -20.05 -8.08
N ARG A 155 1.75 -19.31 -7.65
CA ARG A 155 1.09 -18.30 -8.47
C ARG A 155 2.04 -17.16 -8.84
N ILE A 156 2.83 -16.64 -7.89
CA ILE A 156 3.85 -15.61 -8.19
C ILE A 156 4.89 -16.16 -9.17
N ARG A 157 5.30 -17.42 -9.06
CA ARG A 157 6.20 -18.06 -10.03
C ARG A 157 5.60 -18.06 -11.45
N GLN A 158 4.32 -18.45 -11.59
CA GLN A 158 3.60 -18.41 -12.87
C GLN A 158 3.56 -16.98 -13.44
N PHE A 159 3.30 -15.96 -12.60
CA PHE A 159 3.35 -14.56 -13.02
C PHE A 159 4.74 -14.17 -13.54
N VAL A 160 5.80 -14.46 -12.79
CA VAL A 160 7.19 -14.16 -13.16
C VAL A 160 7.55 -14.80 -14.52
N GLU A 161 7.15 -16.05 -14.76
CA GLU A 161 7.38 -16.77 -16.02
C GLU A 161 6.57 -16.16 -17.16
N ALA A 162 5.30 -15.84 -16.95
CA ALA A 162 4.42 -15.30 -17.98
C ALA A 162 4.91 -13.95 -18.51
N ILE A 163 5.41 -13.07 -17.63
CA ILE A 163 5.99 -11.78 -18.01
C ILE A 163 7.48 -11.90 -18.39
N ARG A 164 8.05 -13.10 -18.28
CA ARG A 164 9.46 -13.41 -18.60
C ARG A 164 10.46 -12.59 -17.76
N LEU A 165 10.10 -12.30 -16.51
CA LEU A 165 10.94 -11.49 -15.63
C LEU A 165 12.24 -12.24 -15.24
N ASN A 166 12.17 -13.56 -15.13
CA ASN A 166 13.28 -14.46 -14.79
C ASN A 166 14.30 -14.70 -15.93
N ARG A 167 14.17 -14.01 -17.07
CA ARG A 167 15.23 -14.05 -18.12
C ARG A 167 16.55 -13.47 -17.64
N LYS A 168 16.50 -12.59 -16.65
CA LYS A 168 17.66 -12.06 -15.91
C LYS A 168 17.31 -12.06 -14.43
N PRO A 169 18.26 -12.33 -13.56
CA PRO A 169 18.03 -12.24 -12.12
C PRO A 169 17.45 -10.87 -11.73
N PHE A 170 16.40 -10.88 -10.94
CA PHE A 170 15.72 -9.67 -10.49
C PHE A 170 15.79 -9.54 -8.96
N HIS A 171 15.50 -8.36 -8.44
CA HIS A 171 15.41 -8.09 -7.01
C HIS A 171 13.96 -8.25 -6.55
N LEU A 172 13.73 -9.09 -5.55
CA LEU A 172 12.41 -9.35 -4.98
C LEU A 172 12.27 -8.60 -3.66
N VAL A 173 11.17 -7.86 -3.51
CA VAL A 173 10.81 -7.13 -2.29
C VAL A 173 9.45 -7.62 -1.82
N GLY A 174 9.31 -7.97 -0.54
CA GLY A 174 8.02 -8.34 0.03
C GLY A 174 7.82 -7.75 1.41
N THR A 175 6.58 -7.33 1.71
CA THR A 175 6.21 -6.82 3.04
C THR A 175 5.21 -7.75 3.72
N SER A 176 5.39 -8.01 5.03
CA SER A 176 4.48 -8.83 5.85
C SER A 176 4.22 -10.22 5.22
N MET A 177 2.96 -10.56 4.89
CA MET A 177 2.60 -11.76 4.13
C MET A 177 3.37 -11.85 2.80
N GLY A 178 3.45 -10.75 2.04
CA GLY A 178 4.26 -10.70 0.81
C GLY A 178 5.74 -10.93 1.07
N GLY A 179 6.23 -10.60 2.27
CA GLY A 179 7.58 -10.92 2.74
C GLY A 179 7.77 -12.42 2.98
N THR A 180 6.78 -13.08 3.59
CA THR A 180 6.76 -14.54 3.74
C THR A 180 6.82 -15.23 2.37
N VAL A 181 5.94 -14.81 1.44
CA VAL A 181 5.91 -15.34 0.06
C VAL A 181 7.24 -15.09 -0.65
N ALA A 182 7.83 -13.90 -0.52
CA ALA A 182 9.11 -13.56 -1.14
C ALA A 182 10.27 -14.42 -0.58
N GLY A 183 10.29 -14.65 0.73
CA GLY A 183 11.31 -15.50 1.36
C GLY A 183 11.21 -16.96 0.94
N VAL A 184 10.00 -17.53 0.93
CA VAL A 184 9.78 -18.92 0.46
C VAL A 184 10.03 -19.04 -1.05
N TYR A 185 9.69 -18.01 -1.84
CA TYR A 185 10.08 -17.94 -3.26
C TYR A 185 11.60 -18.00 -3.42
N ALA A 186 12.34 -17.21 -2.64
CA ALA A 186 13.80 -17.19 -2.70
C ALA A 186 14.44 -18.54 -2.31
N ALA A 187 13.84 -19.26 -1.37
CA ALA A 187 14.28 -20.59 -0.98
C ALA A 187 14.15 -21.62 -2.13
N HIS A 188 13.07 -21.54 -2.91
CA HIS A 188 12.80 -22.52 -3.97
C HIS A 188 13.33 -22.08 -5.35
N HIS A 189 13.50 -20.79 -5.61
CA HIS A 189 13.81 -20.22 -6.91
C HIS A 189 14.97 -19.20 -6.84
N SER A 190 16.01 -19.51 -6.07
CA SER A 190 17.16 -18.61 -5.85
C SER A 190 17.83 -18.15 -7.14
N SER A 191 17.84 -18.99 -8.19
CA SER A 191 18.42 -18.66 -9.50
C SER A 191 17.73 -17.51 -10.23
N ASP A 192 16.47 -17.21 -9.88
CA ASP A 192 15.73 -16.08 -10.45
C ASP A 192 16.15 -14.74 -9.85
N LEU A 193 16.83 -14.76 -8.71
CA LEU A 193 17.04 -13.58 -7.87
C LEU A 193 18.51 -13.16 -7.80
N CYS A 194 18.75 -11.87 -7.90
CA CYS A 194 20.04 -11.26 -7.56
C CYS A 194 20.03 -10.62 -6.15
N GLY A 195 18.88 -10.52 -5.50
CA GLY A 195 18.73 -9.99 -4.16
C GLY A 195 17.30 -10.09 -3.66
N LEU A 196 17.16 -10.15 -2.34
CA LEU A 196 15.89 -10.23 -1.62
C LEU A 196 15.83 -9.16 -0.55
N THR A 197 14.71 -8.42 -0.47
CA THR A 197 14.44 -7.51 0.65
C THR A 197 13.12 -7.92 1.32
N LEU A 198 13.17 -8.20 2.60
CA LEU A 198 12.02 -8.52 3.44
C LEU A 198 11.72 -7.33 4.35
N VAL A 199 10.50 -6.81 4.30
CA VAL A 199 10.03 -5.69 5.11
C VAL A 199 9.02 -6.21 6.12
N CYS A 200 9.35 -6.19 7.40
CA CYS A 200 8.51 -6.72 8.49
C CYS A 200 7.87 -8.09 8.13
N PRO A 201 8.64 -9.09 7.66
CA PRO A 201 8.06 -10.34 7.16
C PRO A 201 7.33 -11.11 8.27
N ALA A 202 6.16 -11.67 7.93
CA ALA A 202 5.47 -12.65 8.77
C ALA A 202 6.08 -14.05 8.59
N GLY A 203 5.49 -15.06 9.22
CA GLY A 203 5.86 -16.47 8.99
C GLY A 203 7.12 -16.95 9.72
N LEU A 204 7.56 -16.21 10.75
CA LEU A 204 8.65 -16.56 11.64
C LEU A 204 8.13 -17.05 13.00
N LYS A 205 8.89 -17.89 13.69
CA LYS A 205 8.70 -18.20 15.11
C LYS A 205 9.38 -17.11 15.93
N ASN A 206 8.66 -16.05 16.24
CA ASN A 206 9.16 -14.92 17.00
C ASN A 206 9.38 -15.32 18.47
N GLN A 207 10.39 -14.73 19.11
CA GLN A 207 10.68 -14.97 20.53
C GLN A 207 9.68 -14.27 21.45
N ILE A 208 9.05 -13.19 20.96
CA ILE A 208 8.09 -12.35 21.70
C ILE A 208 6.80 -12.31 20.92
N ALA A 209 5.66 -12.52 21.61
CA ALA A 209 4.34 -12.35 21.02
C ALA A 209 4.05 -10.86 20.78
N SER A 210 3.55 -10.54 19.60
CA SER A 210 3.12 -9.18 19.26
C SER A 210 1.81 -8.77 19.97
N GLN A 211 1.45 -7.51 19.85
CA GLN A 211 0.11 -7.06 20.31
C GLN A 211 -1.00 -7.73 19.50
N PHE A 212 -0.79 -7.93 18.20
CA PHE A 212 -1.72 -8.64 17.34
C PHE A 212 -1.89 -10.10 17.76
N ASP A 213 -0.80 -10.82 18.07
CA ASP A 213 -0.88 -12.20 18.57
C ASP A 213 -1.70 -12.28 19.86
N SER A 214 -1.49 -11.33 20.76
CA SER A 214 -2.23 -11.25 22.03
C SER A 214 -3.73 -11.03 21.80
N GLN A 215 -4.09 -10.13 20.88
CA GLN A 215 -5.50 -9.89 20.50
C GLN A 215 -6.13 -11.11 19.84
N MET A 216 -5.41 -11.83 18.98
CA MET A 216 -5.91 -13.04 18.33
C MET A 216 -6.18 -14.16 19.35
N HIS A 217 -5.31 -14.33 20.35
CA HIS A 217 -5.54 -15.29 21.42
C HIS A 217 -6.78 -14.95 22.28
N GLU A 218 -7.08 -13.68 22.49
CA GLU A 218 -8.31 -13.25 23.20
C GLU A 218 -9.56 -13.57 22.34
N VAL A 219 -9.51 -13.32 21.04
CA VAL A 219 -10.60 -13.64 20.11
C VAL A 219 -10.87 -15.15 20.06
N GLU A 220 -9.84 -15.99 20.00
CA GLU A 220 -9.96 -17.46 20.02
C GLU A 220 -10.62 -17.95 21.33
N ARG A 221 -10.28 -17.34 22.48
CA ARG A 221 -10.85 -17.70 23.79
C ARG A 221 -12.32 -17.30 23.97
N SER A 222 -12.73 -16.21 23.32
CA SER A 222 -14.06 -15.62 23.56
C SER A 222 -15.20 -16.35 22.86
N GLN A 223 -14.93 -17.31 21.94
CA GLN A 223 -15.93 -18.02 21.11
C GLN A 223 -16.91 -17.10 20.34
N TYR A 224 -16.67 -15.79 20.32
CA TYR A 224 -17.42 -14.82 19.54
C TYR A 224 -16.85 -14.78 18.09
N THR A 225 -17.68 -14.34 17.17
CA THR A 225 -17.33 -14.14 15.76
C THR A 225 -15.90 -13.60 15.60
N LEU A 226 -15.10 -14.30 14.79
CA LEU A 226 -13.68 -14.00 14.56
C LEU A 226 -13.52 -12.59 13.98
N ASN A 227 -13.46 -11.59 14.85
CA ASN A 227 -13.18 -10.21 14.43
C ASN A 227 -11.66 -10.03 14.31
N ILE A 228 -11.16 -10.16 13.07
CA ILE A 228 -9.73 -10.05 12.78
C ILE A 228 -9.37 -8.56 12.70
N PRO A 229 -8.48 -8.03 13.57
CA PRO A 229 -8.13 -6.60 13.57
C PRO A 229 -7.60 -6.05 12.24
N LEU A 230 -7.13 -6.92 11.34
CA LEU A 230 -6.64 -6.55 10.01
C LEU A 230 -7.73 -6.57 8.92
N ILE A 231 -9.00 -6.89 9.27
CA ILE A 231 -10.14 -6.94 8.35
C ILE A 231 -11.28 -6.04 8.85
N PRO A 232 -11.07 -4.71 8.86
CA PRO A 232 -12.06 -3.78 9.36
C PRO A 232 -13.30 -3.71 8.49
N SER A 233 -14.48 -3.62 9.13
CA SER A 233 -15.80 -3.47 8.51
C SER A 233 -16.48 -2.15 8.87
N THR A 234 -15.93 -1.42 9.84
CA THR A 234 -16.41 -0.09 10.26
C THR A 234 -15.27 0.94 10.28
N PRO A 235 -15.56 2.24 10.22
CA PRO A 235 -14.56 3.28 10.36
C PRO A 235 -13.78 3.21 11.68
N GLU A 236 -14.42 2.81 12.76
CA GLU A 236 -13.80 2.64 14.08
C GLU A 236 -12.78 1.50 14.05
N GLU A 237 -13.14 0.35 13.51
CA GLU A 237 -12.23 -0.78 13.30
C GLU A 237 -11.09 -0.43 12.34
N MET A 238 -11.37 0.37 11.31
CA MET A 238 -10.34 0.90 10.41
C MET A 238 -9.34 1.79 11.16
N GLU A 239 -9.81 2.66 12.03
CA GLU A 239 -8.94 3.50 12.87
C GLU A 239 -8.07 2.64 13.80
N GLU A 240 -8.65 1.61 14.42
CA GLU A 240 -7.93 0.65 15.28
C GLU A 240 -6.87 -0.12 14.49
N MET A 241 -7.20 -0.63 13.29
CA MET A 241 -6.25 -1.27 12.41
C MET A 241 -5.08 -0.33 12.04
N LEU A 242 -5.37 0.93 11.71
CA LEU A 242 -4.33 1.92 11.41
C LEU A 242 -3.44 2.19 12.63
N LYS A 243 -4.01 2.23 13.84
CA LYS A 243 -3.26 2.36 15.09
C LYS A 243 -2.38 1.14 15.37
N LEU A 244 -2.87 -0.06 15.10
CA LEU A 244 -2.12 -1.31 15.25
C LEU A 244 -0.94 -1.38 14.27
N CYS A 245 -1.17 -1.00 13.01
CA CYS A 245 -0.18 -1.09 11.94
C CYS A 245 0.85 0.05 11.96
N SER A 246 0.57 1.19 12.61
CA SER A 246 1.41 2.39 12.55
C SER A 246 1.81 2.89 13.92
N HIS A 247 3.09 3.22 14.08
CA HIS A 247 3.58 3.91 15.28
C HIS A 247 3.20 5.39 15.28
N VAL A 248 3.27 6.03 14.12
CA VAL A 248 2.92 7.44 13.96
C VAL A 248 1.42 7.61 14.09
N ARG A 249 1.00 8.41 15.10
CA ARG A 249 -0.41 8.70 15.34
C ARG A 249 -0.84 9.90 14.50
N PHE A 250 -1.79 9.69 13.61
CA PHE A 250 -2.41 10.75 12.82
C PHE A 250 -3.93 10.62 12.92
N ARG A 251 -4.60 11.78 12.91
CA ARG A 251 -6.07 11.81 12.89
C ARG A 251 -6.55 11.71 11.46
N VAL A 252 -7.28 10.66 11.15
CA VAL A 252 -7.91 10.47 9.85
C VAL A 252 -9.37 10.93 9.95
N PRO A 253 -9.85 11.82 9.05
CA PRO A 253 -11.25 12.19 9.01
C PRO A 253 -12.16 10.98 8.81
N GLN A 254 -13.33 10.98 9.47
CA GLN A 254 -14.29 9.87 9.43
C GLN A 254 -14.67 9.47 8.00
N GLN A 255 -14.86 10.43 7.09
CA GLN A 255 -15.16 10.16 5.68
C GLN A 255 -14.03 9.43 4.95
N ILE A 256 -12.78 9.70 5.30
CA ILE A 256 -11.63 8.96 4.72
C ILE A 256 -11.62 7.54 5.26
N LEU A 257 -11.83 7.36 6.59
CA LEU A 257 -11.96 6.02 7.18
C LEU A 257 -13.10 5.24 6.53
N GLN A 258 -14.28 5.86 6.35
CA GLN A 258 -15.41 5.25 5.63
C GLN A 258 -15.01 4.86 4.20
N GLY A 259 -14.33 5.74 3.47
CA GLY A 259 -13.87 5.45 2.12
C GLY A 259 -12.89 4.27 2.05
N LEU A 260 -12.00 4.14 3.04
CA LEU A 260 -11.09 3.00 3.16
C LEU A 260 -11.85 1.70 3.46
N VAL A 261 -12.88 1.76 4.31
CA VAL A 261 -13.76 0.62 4.61
C VAL A 261 -14.55 0.22 3.36
N ASP A 262 -15.20 1.19 2.68
CA ASP A 262 -16.02 0.92 1.51
C ASP A 262 -15.28 0.20 0.36
N VAL A 263 -13.98 0.50 0.18
CA VAL A 263 -13.19 -0.20 -0.84
C VAL A 263 -12.78 -1.60 -0.40
N ARG A 264 -12.82 -1.93 0.90
CA ARG A 264 -12.40 -3.22 1.46
C ARG A 264 -13.56 -4.20 1.64
N ILE A 265 -14.73 -3.71 2.07
CA ILE A 265 -15.90 -4.54 2.38
C ILE A 265 -16.21 -5.60 1.29
N PRO A 266 -16.17 -5.29 -0.01
CA PRO A 266 -16.43 -6.30 -1.05
C PRO A 266 -15.44 -7.47 -1.08
N HIS A 267 -14.33 -7.34 -0.35
CA HIS A 267 -13.24 -8.31 -0.30
C HIS A 267 -13.09 -8.97 1.08
N ASN A 268 -13.81 -8.53 2.11
CA ASN A 268 -13.60 -8.98 3.49
C ASN A 268 -13.80 -10.49 3.65
N ASP A 269 -14.82 -11.08 3.04
CA ASP A 269 -15.04 -12.54 3.09
C ASP A 269 -13.82 -13.29 2.54
N PHE A 270 -13.29 -12.84 1.42
CA PHE A 270 -12.07 -13.41 0.84
C PHE A 270 -10.86 -13.20 1.76
N TYR A 271 -10.73 -12.02 2.38
CA TYR A 271 -9.63 -11.80 3.31
C TYR A 271 -9.72 -12.70 4.54
N HIS A 272 -10.93 -13.04 5.01
CA HIS A 272 -11.12 -14.04 6.05
C HIS A 272 -10.61 -15.44 5.60
N GLU A 273 -10.96 -15.88 4.40
CA GLU A 273 -10.48 -17.14 3.82
C GLU A 273 -8.95 -17.15 3.74
N VAL A 274 -8.34 -16.13 3.15
CA VAL A 274 -6.87 -16.02 3.05
C VAL A 274 -6.23 -16.01 4.42
N PHE A 275 -6.80 -15.28 5.39
CA PHE A 275 -6.27 -15.21 6.76
C PHE A 275 -6.22 -16.62 7.39
N MET A 276 -7.29 -17.38 7.27
CA MET A 276 -7.34 -18.76 7.79
C MET A 276 -6.30 -19.66 7.13
N GLU A 277 -6.09 -19.51 5.81
CA GLU A 277 -5.07 -20.26 5.08
C GLU A 277 -3.64 -19.91 5.50
N ILE A 278 -3.32 -18.62 5.65
CA ILE A 278 -1.97 -18.19 6.06
C ILE A 278 -1.69 -18.46 7.54
N MET A 279 -2.73 -18.56 8.38
CA MET A 279 -2.61 -18.96 9.79
C MET A 279 -2.70 -20.46 10.03
N SER A 280 -2.95 -21.24 8.98
CA SER A 280 -2.96 -22.70 9.07
C SER A 280 -1.59 -23.27 9.45
N GLU A 281 -1.55 -24.48 9.99
CA GLU A 281 -0.30 -25.18 10.37
C GLU A 281 0.70 -25.29 9.20
N LYS A 282 0.21 -25.33 7.94
CA LYS A 282 1.05 -25.38 6.73
C LYS A 282 1.71 -24.07 6.37
N SER A 283 1.15 -22.94 6.79
CA SER A 283 1.55 -21.61 6.33
C SER A 283 2.14 -20.73 7.42
N LYS A 284 1.65 -20.89 8.65
CA LYS A 284 1.93 -20.00 9.78
C LYS A 284 3.42 -19.72 10.02
N TYR A 285 4.27 -20.72 9.80
CA TYR A 285 5.71 -20.64 9.99
C TYR A 285 6.51 -20.91 8.71
N ALA A 286 5.90 -20.72 7.55
CA ALA A 286 6.51 -21.10 6.28
C ALA A 286 7.86 -20.43 6.01
N LEU A 287 8.04 -19.15 6.36
CA LEU A 287 9.34 -18.50 6.22
C LEU A 287 10.38 -19.11 7.15
N HIS A 288 10.02 -19.38 8.41
CA HIS A 288 10.92 -20.00 9.39
C HIS A 288 11.43 -21.36 8.95
N GLU A 289 10.55 -22.17 8.36
CA GLU A 289 10.87 -23.53 7.89
C GLU A 289 11.80 -23.55 6.66
N HIS A 290 11.79 -22.45 5.88
CA HIS A 290 12.58 -22.33 4.66
C HIS A 290 13.82 -21.42 4.77
N ILE A 291 14.06 -20.79 5.93
CA ILE A 291 15.17 -19.82 6.11
C ILE A 291 16.50 -20.40 5.63
N GLN A 292 16.87 -21.61 6.05
CA GLN A 292 18.17 -22.24 5.75
C GLN A 292 18.38 -22.52 4.25
N GLN A 293 17.33 -22.47 3.45
CA GLN A 293 17.38 -22.68 2.01
C GLN A 293 17.57 -21.38 1.23
N ILE A 294 17.49 -20.23 1.89
CA ILE A 294 17.69 -18.91 1.26
C ILE A 294 19.18 -18.68 1.05
N THR A 295 19.61 -18.77 -0.20
CA THR A 295 21.00 -18.50 -0.61
C THR A 295 21.18 -17.12 -1.27
N THR A 296 20.07 -16.46 -1.59
CA THR A 296 20.04 -15.11 -2.18
C THR A 296 20.52 -14.07 -1.17
N PRO A 297 21.35 -13.07 -1.56
CA PRO A 297 21.68 -11.95 -0.69
C PRO A 297 20.43 -11.30 -0.10
N LEU A 298 20.39 -11.20 1.24
CA LEU A 298 19.21 -10.79 1.99
C LEU A 298 19.39 -9.45 2.68
N GLN A 299 18.41 -8.58 2.53
CA GLN A 299 18.19 -7.40 3.37
C GLN A 299 16.87 -7.56 4.13
N VAL A 300 16.88 -7.19 5.41
CA VAL A 300 15.70 -7.11 6.27
C VAL A 300 15.53 -5.66 6.73
N ILE A 301 14.33 -5.11 6.58
CA ILE A 301 13.96 -3.78 7.06
C ILE A 301 12.80 -3.95 8.04
N TRP A 302 12.91 -3.38 9.26
CA TRP A 302 11.87 -3.56 10.28
C TRP A 302 11.64 -2.30 11.10
N GLY A 303 10.37 -2.01 11.41
CA GLY A 303 10.00 -0.97 12.38
C GLY A 303 10.17 -1.50 13.80
N LYS A 304 10.89 -0.77 14.65
CA LYS A 304 11.13 -1.19 16.04
C LYS A 304 9.87 -1.21 16.90
N GLN A 305 8.84 -0.46 16.51
CA GLN A 305 7.55 -0.39 17.21
C GLN A 305 6.46 -1.16 16.45
N ASP A 306 6.82 -2.21 15.74
CA ASP A 306 5.87 -3.08 15.06
C ASP A 306 5.02 -3.83 16.10
N GLN A 307 3.71 -3.66 16.00
CA GLN A 307 2.72 -4.27 16.91
C GLN A 307 1.98 -5.46 16.24
N VAL A 308 2.22 -5.68 14.94
CA VAL A 308 1.62 -6.78 14.16
C VAL A 308 2.54 -7.98 14.13
N VAL A 309 3.82 -7.77 13.77
CA VAL A 309 4.86 -8.82 13.78
C VAL A 309 6.04 -8.30 14.58
N ASP A 310 6.34 -8.93 15.71
CA ASP A 310 7.36 -8.43 16.62
C ASP A 310 8.75 -8.39 15.97
N VAL A 311 9.49 -7.33 16.24
CA VAL A 311 10.82 -7.06 15.68
C VAL A 311 11.88 -8.11 16.05
N SER A 312 11.62 -8.96 17.05
CA SER A 312 12.51 -10.09 17.41
C SER A 312 12.69 -11.08 16.24
N GLY A 313 11.78 -11.10 15.27
CA GLY A 313 11.94 -11.83 14.02
C GLY A 313 13.17 -11.43 13.21
N ALA A 314 13.67 -10.21 13.36
CA ALA A 314 14.93 -9.78 12.72
C ALA A 314 16.14 -10.54 13.29
N ALA A 315 16.15 -10.81 14.60
CA ALA A 315 17.20 -11.63 15.23
C ALA A 315 17.17 -13.07 14.70
N VAL A 316 15.98 -13.66 14.56
CA VAL A 316 15.81 -15.02 13.99
C VAL A 316 16.43 -15.11 12.60
N LEU A 317 16.21 -14.12 11.72
CA LEU A 317 16.79 -14.09 10.38
C LEU A 317 18.31 -13.88 10.42
N THR A 318 18.82 -13.04 11.30
CA THR A 318 20.26 -12.75 11.42
C THR A 318 21.03 -13.95 11.96
N GLU A 319 20.47 -14.67 12.93
CA GLU A 319 21.05 -15.88 13.50
C GLU A 319 21.11 -17.03 12.49
N ALA A 320 20.06 -17.14 11.64
CA ALA A 320 19.95 -18.21 10.67
C ALA A 320 20.79 -17.97 9.40
N LEU A 321 21.00 -16.72 8.98
CA LEU A 321 21.63 -16.37 7.70
C LEU A 321 22.83 -15.42 7.89
N ALA A 322 24.03 -15.97 7.79
CA ALA A 322 25.26 -15.21 7.84
C ALA A 322 25.32 -14.18 6.69
N GLY A 323 25.59 -12.91 7.01
CA GLY A 323 25.68 -11.83 6.03
C GLY A 323 24.34 -11.18 5.66
N CYS A 324 23.25 -11.53 6.36
CA CYS A 324 22.00 -10.81 6.28
C CYS A 324 22.18 -9.36 6.71
N ARG A 325 21.79 -8.40 5.85
CA ARG A 325 21.76 -6.98 6.21
C ARG A 325 20.45 -6.66 6.94
N VAL A 326 20.56 -6.08 8.14
CA VAL A 326 19.38 -5.66 8.93
C VAL A 326 19.38 -4.16 9.13
N ASP A 327 18.26 -3.52 8.76
CA ASP A 327 18.03 -2.09 8.91
C ASP A 327 16.78 -1.89 9.81
N LEU A 328 16.99 -1.57 11.11
CA LEU A 328 15.91 -1.31 12.06
C LEU A 328 15.56 0.18 12.09
N LEU A 329 14.26 0.49 11.97
CA LEU A 329 13.76 1.85 11.89
C LEU A 329 13.13 2.30 13.20
N GLU A 330 13.67 3.36 13.79
CA GLU A 330 13.14 3.97 15.01
C GLU A 330 11.81 4.69 14.74
N ASN A 331 10.94 4.69 15.75
CA ASN A 331 9.63 5.36 15.70
C ASN A 331 8.81 4.94 14.46
N CYS A 332 8.81 3.66 14.17
CA CYS A 332 8.18 3.07 12.99
C CYS A 332 7.49 1.76 13.38
N GLY A 333 6.26 1.58 12.99
CA GLY A 333 5.45 0.37 13.18
C GLY A 333 5.58 -0.61 12.03
N HIS A 334 4.53 -1.42 11.84
CA HIS A 334 4.44 -2.42 10.78
C HIS A 334 4.37 -1.82 9.37
N SER A 335 3.67 -0.68 9.22
CA SER A 335 3.46 0.00 7.94
C SER A 335 4.70 0.79 7.48
N VAL A 336 5.87 0.17 7.49
CA VAL A 336 7.19 0.78 7.18
C VAL A 336 7.17 1.58 5.88
N VAL A 337 6.55 1.03 4.84
CA VAL A 337 6.45 1.63 3.50
C VAL A 337 5.64 2.94 3.51
N MET A 338 4.68 3.05 4.43
CA MET A 338 3.83 4.22 4.61
C MET A 338 4.43 5.23 5.57
N GLU A 339 5.02 4.77 6.67
CA GLU A 339 5.54 5.64 7.73
C GLU A 339 6.92 6.22 7.41
N ARG A 340 7.77 5.44 6.74
CA ARG A 340 9.16 5.81 6.40
C ARG A 340 9.49 5.62 4.91
N PRO A 341 8.63 6.10 3.97
CA PRO A 341 8.74 5.78 2.55
C PRO A 341 10.08 6.19 1.92
N ARG A 342 10.60 7.36 2.28
CA ARG A 342 11.86 7.88 1.76
C ARG A 342 13.06 7.05 2.26
N GLN A 343 13.05 6.71 3.54
CA GLN A 343 14.14 5.94 4.16
C GLN A 343 14.14 4.51 3.63
N THR A 344 12.98 3.87 3.54
CA THR A 344 12.82 2.53 2.98
C THR A 344 13.28 2.45 1.54
N ALA A 345 12.86 3.42 0.69
CA ALA A 345 13.30 3.50 -0.70
C ALA A 345 14.82 3.62 -0.81
N LYS A 346 15.45 4.47 0.04
CA LYS A 346 16.90 4.64 0.07
C LYS A 346 17.61 3.35 0.46
N LEU A 347 17.17 2.68 1.53
CA LEU A 347 17.77 1.43 2.03
C LEU A 347 17.73 0.33 0.98
N ILE A 348 16.57 0.14 0.31
CA ILE A 348 16.42 -0.84 -0.78
C ILE A 348 17.34 -0.49 -1.95
N LEU A 349 17.38 0.77 -2.37
CA LEU A 349 18.22 1.19 -3.49
C LEU A 349 19.72 1.03 -3.18
N ASP A 350 20.15 1.40 -1.99
CA ASP A 350 21.55 1.24 -1.53
C ASP A 350 21.94 -0.25 -1.51
N PHE A 351 21.03 -1.13 -1.09
CA PHE A 351 21.28 -2.58 -1.11
C PHE A 351 21.39 -3.11 -2.54
N ILE A 352 20.49 -2.75 -3.45
CA ILE A 352 20.56 -3.15 -4.86
C ILE A 352 21.89 -2.71 -5.50
N ILE A 353 22.34 -1.48 -5.22
CA ILE A 353 23.62 -0.96 -5.75
C ILE A 353 24.82 -1.72 -5.18
N SER A 354 24.81 -2.04 -3.88
CA SER A 354 25.90 -2.77 -3.24
C SER A 354 26.10 -4.16 -3.84
N GLN A 355 25.02 -4.87 -4.16
CA GLN A 355 25.08 -6.20 -4.78
C GLN A 355 25.73 -6.15 -6.17
N GLN A 356 25.39 -5.16 -6.99
CA GLN A 356 25.99 -4.98 -8.32
C GLN A 356 27.51 -4.71 -8.26
N SER A 357 27.96 -3.97 -7.25
CA SER A 357 29.39 -3.68 -7.05
C SER A 357 30.19 -4.94 -6.70
N THR A 358 29.60 -5.83 -5.90
CA THR A 358 30.20 -7.10 -5.49
C THR A 358 30.33 -8.08 -6.66
N GLU A 359 29.29 -8.21 -7.50
CA GLU A 359 29.32 -9.03 -8.72
C GLU A 359 30.39 -8.55 -9.72
N SER A 360 30.48 -7.23 -9.93
CA SER A 360 31.47 -6.64 -10.83
C SER A 360 32.91 -6.88 -10.36
N ALA A 361 33.14 -6.86 -9.06
CA ALA A 361 34.47 -7.13 -8.46
C ALA A 361 34.86 -8.61 -8.55
N SER A 362 33.89 -9.53 -8.39
CA SER A 362 34.10 -10.97 -8.49
C SER A 362 34.41 -11.42 -9.92
N THR A 363 33.76 -10.81 -10.92
CA THR A 363 33.98 -11.11 -12.34
C THR A 363 35.38 -10.65 -12.80
N LYS A 364 35.89 -9.50 -12.30
CA LYS A 364 37.21 -9.00 -12.60
C LYS A 364 38.34 -9.83 -11.96
N LYS A 365 38.08 -10.60 -10.90
CA LYS A 365 39.07 -11.50 -10.30
C LYS A 365 39.18 -12.86 -10.98
N LYS A 366 38.19 -13.22 -11.82
CA LYS A 366 38.15 -14.49 -12.57
C LYS A 366 38.59 -14.36 -14.03
N SER A 367 38.78 -13.15 -14.53
CA SER A 367 39.39 -12.84 -15.84
C SER A 367 40.89 -12.49 -15.66
#